data_6813088c776ed94786bb8e7e9904d340
#
_entry.id   6813088c776ed94786bb8e7e9904d340
#
_cell.length_a   1.000
_cell.length_b   1.000
_cell.length_c   1.000
_cell.angle_alpha   90.00
_cell.angle_beta   90.00
_cell.angle_gamma   90.00
#
_symmetry.space_group_name_H-M   'P 1'
#
loop_
_entity.id
_entity.type
_entity.pdbx_description
1 polymer ?
#
loop_
_entity_poly.entity_id
_entity_poly.type
_entity_poly.pdbx_seq_one_letter_code
_entity_poly.pdbx_strand_id
1 'polypeptide(L)' 'MLKRHIKRNAAKCLRCGEVIESRYRHDFVTCSCGALSVDGGKDYIRRVYVDESQFVDMVEYEEGGEG' A
#
# COMPACT_ATOMS: atom_id res chain seq x y z
N MET A 1 -13.69 1.98 21.25
CA MET A 1 -12.55 1.53 20.48
C MET A 1 -12.50 2.20 19.11
N LEU A 2 -11.39 2.75 18.77
CA LEU A 2 -11.27 3.47 17.51
C LEU A 2 -11.00 2.51 16.37
N LYS A 3 -11.67 2.72 15.27
CA LYS A 3 -11.39 1.99 14.07
C LYS A 3 -10.53 2.82 13.16
N ARG A 4 -9.54 2.18 12.58
CA ARG A 4 -8.72 2.84 11.60
C ARG A 4 -9.18 2.43 10.22
N HIS A 5 -9.36 3.41 9.37
CA HIS A 5 -9.69 3.16 7.98
C HIS A 5 -8.46 3.47 7.13
N ILE A 6 -8.21 2.63 6.15
CA ILE A 6 -7.12 2.88 5.23
C ILE A 6 -7.52 4.04 4.33
N LYS A 7 -6.81 5.13 4.45
CA LYS A 7 -7.03 6.28 3.60
C LYS A 7 -6.32 6.09 2.28
N ARG A 8 -5.11 5.56 2.33
CA ARG A 8 -4.30 5.35 1.15
C ARG A 8 -3.44 4.12 1.34
N ASN A 9 -3.52 3.19 0.40
CA ASN A 9 -2.76 1.96 0.43
C ASN A 9 -1.69 2.06 -0.65
N ALA A 10 -0.51 2.55 -0.29
CA ALA A 10 0.54 2.86 -1.24
C ALA A 10 1.90 2.46 -0.70
N ALA A 11 2.86 2.36 -1.61
CA ALA A 11 4.24 2.10 -1.25
C ALA A 11 5.14 2.60 -2.38
N LYS A 12 6.38 2.89 -2.04
CA LYS A 12 7.36 3.37 -3.01
C LYS A 12 8.43 2.31 -3.20
N CYS A 13 8.65 1.93 -4.45
CA CYS A 13 9.73 1.03 -4.79
C CYS A 13 11.03 1.81 -4.86
N LEU A 14 12.04 1.39 -4.09
CA LEU A 14 13.31 2.10 -4.08
C LEU A 14 14.20 1.73 -5.27
N ARG A 15 13.87 0.65 -5.95
CA ARG A 15 14.65 0.25 -7.12
C ARG A 15 14.32 1.08 -8.34
N CYS A 16 13.04 1.32 -8.60
CA CYS A 16 12.63 2.11 -9.75
C CYS A 16 12.11 3.49 -9.37
N GLY A 17 11.94 3.76 -8.07
CA GLY A 17 11.48 5.07 -7.60
C GLY A 17 10.00 5.32 -7.77
N GLU A 18 9.26 4.35 -8.22
CA GLU A 18 7.84 4.52 -8.49
C GLU A 18 7.01 4.37 -7.24
N VAL A 19 6.00 5.24 -7.07
CA VAL A 19 5.01 5.10 -6.01
C VAL A 19 3.80 4.45 -6.62
N ILE A 20 3.37 3.33 -6.06
CA ILE A 20 2.20 2.61 -6.54
C ILE A 20 1.13 2.60 -5.46
N GLU A 21 -0.11 2.55 -5.88
CA GLU A 21 -1.24 2.64 -4.96
C GLU A 21 -2.32 1.65 -5.34
N SER A 22 -2.82 0.90 -4.36
CA SER A 22 -3.95 0.02 -4.54
C SER A 22 -5.20 0.77 -4.09
N ARG A 23 -6.15 0.96 -4.98
CA ARG A 23 -7.30 1.82 -4.73
C ARG A 23 -8.57 1.08 -4.35
N TYR A 24 -8.67 -0.16 -4.79
CA TYR A 24 -9.85 -0.98 -4.50
C TYR A 24 -9.44 -2.30 -3.95
N ARG A 25 -10.38 -2.99 -3.36
CA ARG A 25 -10.17 -4.36 -2.96
C ARG A 25 -9.79 -5.16 -4.21
N HIS A 26 -8.76 -5.97 -4.08
CA HIS A 26 -8.24 -6.79 -5.20
C HIS A 26 -7.59 -5.99 -6.32
N ASP A 27 -7.25 -4.74 -6.06
CA ASP A 27 -6.51 -3.94 -7.02
C ASP A 27 -5.02 -4.24 -6.83
N PHE A 28 -4.53 -5.22 -7.55
CA PHE A 28 -3.14 -5.67 -7.45
C PHE A 28 -2.28 -4.84 -8.40
N VAL A 29 -1.48 -3.95 -7.83
CA VAL A 29 -0.68 -3.00 -8.60
C VAL A 29 0.80 -3.33 -8.42
N THR A 30 1.52 -3.43 -9.53
CA THR A 30 2.95 -3.75 -9.52
C THR A 30 3.73 -2.58 -10.09
N CYS A 31 4.88 -2.27 -9.50
CA CYS A 31 5.72 -1.19 -10.01
C CYS A 31 6.39 -1.60 -11.32
N SER A 32 6.96 -0.62 -12.01
CA SER A 32 7.54 -0.83 -13.33
C SER A 32 8.64 -1.88 -13.36
N CYS A 33 9.45 -1.95 -12.32
CA CYS A 33 10.55 -2.92 -12.29
C CYS A 33 10.10 -4.30 -11.79
N GLY A 34 8.87 -4.42 -11.34
CA GLY A 34 8.32 -5.69 -10.89
C GLY A 34 8.74 -6.15 -9.51
N ALA A 35 9.49 -5.35 -8.79
CA ALA A 35 10.04 -5.77 -7.49
C ALA A 35 9.07 -5.57 -6.34
N LEU A 36 7.99 -4.83 -6.55
CA LEU A 36 7.05 -4.49 -5.49
C LEU A 36 5.63 -4.49 -6.03
N SER A 37 4.73 -5.04 -5.25
CA SER A 37 3.30 -4.99 -5.57
C SER A 37 2.52 -4.64 -4.32
N VAL A 38 1.41 -3.95 -4.51
CA VAL A 38 0.49 -3.61 -3.43
C VAL A 38 -0.89 -4.12 -3.79
N ASP A 39 -1.66 -4.50 -2.77
CA ASP A 39 -2.98 -5.07 -2.99
C ASP A 39 -3.84 -4.79 -1.78
N GLY A 40 -5.15 -4.91 -1.93
CA GLY A 40 -6.09 -4.81 -0.84
C GLY A 40 -6.90 -3.53 -0.80
N GLY A 41 -6.48 -2.51 -1.54
CA GLY A 41 -7.19 -1.25 -1.57
C GLY A 41 -7.39 -0.67 -0.19
N LYS A 42 -8.62 -0.36 0.14
CA LYS A 42 -8.95 0.21 1.44
C LYS A 42 -9.47 -0.83 2.42
N ASP A 43 -9.44 -2.10 2.03
CA ASP A 43 -9.94 -3.17 2.88
C ASP A 43 -8.85 -3.83 3.69
N TYR A 44 -7.69 -4.06 3.08
CA TYR A 44 -6.57 -4.68 3.78
C TYR A 44 -5.27 -4.27 3.10
N ILE A 45 -4.16 -4.50 3.80
CA ILE A 45 -2.82 -4.16 3.31
C ILE A 45 -2.11 -5.44 2.95
N ARG A 46 -1.72 -5.57 1.70
CA ARG A 46 -0.94 -6.70 1.24
C ARG A 46 0.23 -6.19 0.44
N ARG A 47 1.41 -6.74 0.72
CA ARG A 47 2.64 -6.37 0.03
C ARG A 47 3.29 -7.63 -0.51
N VAL A 48 3.68 -7.57 -1.78
CA VAL A 48 4.48 -8.63 -2.40
C VAL A 48 5.77 -7.96 -2.85
N TYR A 49 6.89 -8.48 -2.42
CA TYR A 49 8.17 -7.83 -2.69
C TYR A 49 9.27 -8.87 -2.79
N VAL A 50 10.35 -8.48 -3.47
CA VAL A 50 11.53 -9.33 -3.58
C VAL A 50 12.43 -9.12 -2.38
N ASP A 51 12.61 -7.87 -1.97
CA ASP A 51 13.51 -7.52 -0.89
C ASP A 51 12.87 -6.42 -0.05
N GLU A 52 12.65 -6.72 1.21
CA GLU A 52 11.99 -5.81 2.13
C GLU A 52 12.72 -4.48 2.26
N SER A 53 14.04 -4.48 2.14
CA SER A 53 14.82 -3.26 2.25
C SER A 53 14.72 -2.37 1.02
N GLN A 54 14.03 -2.84 -0.03
CA GLN A 54 13.97 -2.15 -1.31
C GLN A 54 12.66 -1.38 -1.52
N PHE A 55 11.88 -1.21 -0.47
CA PHE A 55 10.68 -0.40 -0.61
C PHE A 55 10.34 0.30 0.70
N VAL A 56 9.56 1.37 0.58
CA VAL A 56 9.06 2.14 1.72
C VAL A 56 7.55 2.07 1.71
N ASP A 57 6.97 1.68 2.84
CA ASP A 57 5.52 1.60 2.96
C ASP A 57 4.97 3.00 3.19
N MET A 58 3.98 3.39 2.39
CA MET A 58 3.41 4.73 2.45
C MET A 58 1.91 4.67 2.75
N VAL A 59 1.50 3.70 3.54
CA VAL A 59 0.11 3.58 3.95
C VAL A 59 -0.29 4.76 4.81
N GLU A 60 -1.47 5.30 4.54
CA GLU A 60 -2.04 6.36 5.36
C GLU A 60 -3.36 5.87 5.93
N TYR A 61 -3.62 6.23 7.17
CA TYR A 61 -4.85 5.84 7.85
C TYR A 61 -5.64 7.07 8.25
N GLU A 62 -6.96 6.91 8.25
CA GLU A 62 -7.86 7.93 8.73
C GLU A 62 -8.44 7.44 10.03
N GLU A 63 -8.45 8.27 11.06
CA GLU A 63 -9.04 7.87 12.31
C GLU A 63 -10.53 7.91 12.15
N GLY A 64 -11.14 6.82 12.43
CA GLY A 64 -12.57 6.72 12.27
C GLY A 64 -13.25 7.39 13.38
N GLY A 65 -14.03 8.08 13.20
CA GLY A 65 -14.87 8.47 14.07
C GLY A 65 -14.79 9.06 15.20
N GLU A 66 -15.05 9.39 15.38
CA GLU A 66 -15.21 9.70 16.24
C GLU A 66 -16.04 9.40 16.72
N GLY A 67 -16.04 9.33 16.95
CA GLY A 67 -17.01 8.93 17.69
C GLY A 67 -16.93 8.72 17.95
#